data_569096639294f5cc1667cf63b6b7c5d6
#
_entry.id   569096639294f5cc1667cf63b6b7c5d6
#
_cell.length_a   1.000
_cell.length_b   1.000
_cell.length_c   1.000
_cell.angle_alpha   90.00
_cell.angle_beta   90.00
_cell.angle_gamma   90.00
#
_symmetry.space_group_name_H-M   'P 1'
#
loop_
_entity.id
_entity.type
_entity.pdbx_description
1 polymer ?
#
loop_
_entity_poly.entity_id
_entity_poly.type
_entity_poly.pdbx_seq_one_letter_code
_entity_poly.pdbx_strand_id
1 'polypeptide(L)'
;ELSIKMAPVLSEHEDNISLNQELFKRVNVVYQQKDSMNLTTEQKRLLDKTYKGFVRSGANLDAEKQARLREINKELSTLGITFSNNILNENNAFQLFVDKKEDLAGLPEWFCQSAAEEAKAAGQPGKWLFTLHNASRLPFLQYAENRPLREKMYKAYINRGNNNDKNDNK
;
A
#
# COMPACT_ATOMS: atom_id res chain seq x y z
N GLU A 1 -14.64 -7.00 -0.70
CA GLU A 1 -15.06 -8.39 -0.91
C GLU A 1 -14.69 -8.89 -2.32
N LEU A 2 -15.04 -8.15 -3.39
CA LEU A 2 -14.70 -8.50 -4.77
C LEU A 2 -13.18 -8.58 -4.98
N SER A 3 -12.42 -7.65 -4.45
CA SER A 3 -10.96 -7.62 -4.58
C SER A 3 -10.29 -8.90 -4.07
N ILE A 4 -10.74 -9.43 -2.93
CA ILE A 4 -10.21 -10.67 -2.35
C ILE A 4 -10.51 -11.88 -3.27
N LYS A 5 -11.69 -11.91 -3.88
CA LYS A 5 -12.08 -12.99 -4.79
C LYS A 5 -11.30 -12.94 -6.11
N MET A 6 -11.03 -11.73 -6.60
CA MET A 6 -10.37 -11.54 -7.90
C MET A 6 -8.84 -11.61 -7.82
N ALA A 7 -8.23 -11.32 -6.68
CA ALA A 7 -6.78 -11.29 -6.55
C ALA A 7 -6.09 -12.60 -6.97
N PRO A 8 -6.53 -13.79 -6.55
CA PRO A 8 -5.94 -15.04 -7.00
C PRO A 8 -6.08 -15.28 -8.51
N VAL A 9 -7.22 -14.87 -9.10
CA VAL A 9 -7.48 -15.03 -10.54
C VAL A 9 -6.56 -14.13 -11.36
N LEU A 10 -6.38 -12.89 -10.94
CA LEU A 10 -5.47 -11.95 -11.59
C LEU A 10 -4.00 -12.38 -11.43
N SER A 11 -3.62 -12.87 -10.25
CA SER A 11 -2.29 -13.41 -9.99
C SER A 11 -1.99 -14.62 -10.90
N GLU A 12 -2.94 -15.54 -11.04
CA GLU A 12 -2.80 -16.69 -11.94
C GLU A 12 -2.66 -16.25 -13.40
N HIS A 13 -3.45 -15.27 -13.83
CA HIS A 13 -3.36 -14.72 -15.19
C HIS A 13 -1.98 -14.10 -15.44
N GLU A 14 -1.46 -13.32 -14.51
CA GLU A 14 -0.13 -12.71 -14.59
C GLU A 14 0.98 -13.75 -14.63
N ASP A 15 0.89 -14.80 -13.81
CA ASP A 15 1.81 -15.93 -13.81
C ASP A 15 1.76 -16.71 -15.14
N ASN A 16 0.59 -16.86 -15.75
CA ASN A 16 0.44 -17.53 -17.04
C ASN A 16 1.15 -16.79 -18.18
N ILE A 17 1.39 -15.50 -18.04
CA ILE A 17 2.17 -14.69 -18.97
C ILE A 17 3.65 -14.71 -18.57
N SER A 18 3.96 -14.32 -17.35
CA SER A 18 5.31 -14.08 -16.88
C SER A 18 6.16 -15.36 -16.74
N LEU A 19 5.51 -16.50 -16.46
CA LEU A 19 6.16 -17.82 -16.36
C LEU A 19 6.01 -18.66 -17.65
N ASN A 20 5.52 -18.07 -18.73
CA ASN A 20 5.36 -18.77 -19.99
C ASN A 20 6.70 -19.09 -20.64
N GLN A 21 7.08 -20.37 -20.63
CA GLN A 21 8.36 -20.86 -21.13
C GLN A 21 8.55 -20.60 -22.63
N GLU A 22 7.51 -20.78 -23.43
CA GLU A 22 7.58 -20.58 -24.88
C GLU A 22 7.71 -19.09 -25.24
N LEU A 23 6.99 -18.23 -24.52
CA LEU A 23 7.14 -16.78 -24.68
C LEU A 23 8.55 -16.32 -24.25
N PHE A 24 9.01 -16.82 -23.12
CA PHE A 24 10.37 -16.49 -22.63
C PHE A 24 11.46 -16.94 -23.59
N LYS A 25 11.37 -18.17 -24.17
CA LYS A 25 12.32 -18.63 -25.19
C LYS A 25 12.41 -17.68 -26.37
N ARG A 26 11.29 -17.17 -26.87
CA ARG A 26 11.26 -16.20 -27.98
C ARG A 26 11.92 -14.88 -27.58
N VAL A 27 11.62 -14.34 -26.40
CA VAL A 27 12.24 -13.13 -25.85
C VAL A 27 13.75 -13.33 -25.69
N ASN A 28 14.18 -14.49 -25.17
CA ASN A 28 15.58 -14.80 -24.98
C ASN A 28 16.35 -14.87 -26.31
N VAL A 29 15.79 -15.49 -27.35
CA VAL A 29 16.43 -15.53 -28.67
C VAL A 29 16.70 -14.12 -29.20
N VAL A 30 15.71 -13.24 -29.13
CA VAL A 30 15.86 -11.84 -29.55
C VAL A 30 16.88 -11.11 -28.68
N TYR A 31 16.88 -11.37 -27.38
CA TYR A 31 17.81 -10.74 -26.43
C TYR A 31 19.26 -11.15 -26.70
N GLN A 32 19.52 -12.42 -27.02
CA GLN A 32 20.87 -12.91 -27.34
C GLN A 32 21.43 -12.29 -28.66
N GLN A 33 20.54 -11.89 -29.57
CA GLN A 33 20.91 -11.28 -30.85
C GLN A 33 20.98 -9.76 -30.83
N LYS A 34 20.73 -9.13 -29.67
CA LYS A 34 20.54 -7.67 -29.54
C LYS A 34 21.70 -6.84 -30.10
N ASP A 35 22.93 -7.33 -30.03
CA ASP A 35 24.12 -6.60 -30.47
C ASP A 35 24.36 -6.71 -31.98
N SER A 36 23.77 -7.72 -32.64
CA SER A 36 23.78 -7.89 -34.10
C SER A 36 22.59 -7.22 -34.79
N MET A 37 21.61 -6.74 -34.01
CA MET A 37 20.42 -6.05 -34.52
C MET A 37 20.63 -4.55 -34.55
N ASN A 38 20.16 -3.89 -35.60
CA ASN A 38 20.24 -2.42 -35.71
C ASN A 38 19.11 -1.75 -34.88
N LEU A 39 19.16 -1.92 -33.55
CA LEU A 39 18.16 -1.41 -32.61
C LEU A 39 18.49 0.04 -32.18
N THR A 40 17.47 0.88 -32.04
CA THR A 40 17.60 2.20 -31.40
C THR A 40 17.90 2.03 -29.89
N THR A 41 18.30 3.11 -29.24
CA THR A 41 18.56 3.13 -27.79
C THR A 41 17.31 2.71 -26.99
N GLU A 42 16.15 3.20 -27.40
CA GLU A 42 14.86 2.87 -26.75
C GLU A 42 14.49 1.40 -26.93
N GLN A 43 14.70 0.85 -28.13
CA GLN A 43 14.44 -0.57 -28.42
C GLN A 43 15.39 -1.48 -27.61
N LYS A 44 16.68 -1.15 -27.53
CA LYS A 44 17.62 -1.88 -26.67
C LYS A 44 17.20 -1.86 -25.21
N ARG A 45 16.78 -0.69 -24.71
CA ARG A 45 16.30 -0.54 -23.33
C ARG A 45 15.01 -1.32 -23.07
N LEU A 46 14.07 -1.30 -24.00
CA LEU A 46 12.83 -2.06 -23.91
C LEU A 46 13.13 -3.56 -23.85
N LEU A 47 13.95 -4.06 -24.76
CA LEU A 47 14.36 -5.47 -24.83
C LEU A 47 15.05 -5.91 -23.53
N ASP A 48 15.99 -5.11 -23.02
CA ASP A 48 16.70 -5.39 -21.76
C ASP A 48 15.74 -5.44 -20.56
N LYS A 49 14.80 -4.50 -20.46
CA LYS A 49 13.78 -4.50 -19.40
C LYS A 49 12.84 -5.69 -19.52
N THR A 50 12.39 -6.01 -20.73
CA THR A 50 11.48 -7.16 -20.97
C THR A 50 12.16 -8.47 -20.58
N TYR A 51 13.38 -8.72 -21.04
CA TYR A 51 14.14 -9.91 -20.69
C TYR A 51 14.36 -10.03 -19.18
N LYS A 52 14.84 -8.95 -18.54
CA LYS A 52 15.05 -8.91 -17.08
C LYS A 52 13.73 -9.09 -16.30
N GLY A 53 12.64 -8.57 -16.83
CA GLY A 53 11.30 -8.77 -16.26
C GLY A 53 10.96 -10.25 -16.18
N PHE A 54 11.05 -10.99 -17.30
CA PHE A 54 10.80 -12.42 -17.33
C PHE A 54 11.71 -13.20 -16.37
N VAL A 55 13.04 -12.92 -16.39
CA VAL A 55 13.98 -13.58 -15.50
C VAL A 55 13.65 -13.35 -14.03
N ARG A 56 13.34 -12.11 -13.65
CA ARG A 56 12.98 -11.77 -12.26
C ARG A 56 11.65 -12.37 -11.82
N SER A 57 10.72 -12.52 -12.76
CA SER A 57 9.44 -13.19 -12.49
C SER A 57 9.56 -14.73 -12.43
N GLY A 58 10.76 -15.29 -12.70
CA GLY A 58 11.00 -16.72 -12.56
C GLY A 58 10.82 -17.54 -13.84
N ALA A 59 10.76 -16.91 -15.03
CA ALA A 59 10.58 -17.62 -16.30
C ALA A 59 11.69 -18.64 -16.61
N ASN A 60 12.87 -18.47 -16.03
CA ASN A 60 14.02 -19.38 -16.17
C ASN A 60 14.10 -20.46 -15.08
N LEU A 61 13.14 -20.53 -14.18
CA LEU A 61 13.04 -21.60 -13.18
C LEU A 61 12.57 -22.92 -13.82
N ASP A 62 12.93 -24.04 -13.22
CA ASP A 62 12.38 -25.35 -13.56
C ASP A 62 10.89 -25.43 -13.17
N ALA A 63 10.21 -26.47 -13.69
CA ALA A 63 8.75 -26.62 -13.51
C ALA A 63 8.32 -26.74 -12.04
N GLU A 64 9.12 -27.42 -11.21
CA GLU A 64 8.81 -27.59 -9.77
C GLU A 64 8.88 -26.24 -9.05
N LYS A 65 9.94 -25.46 -9.28
CA LYS A 65 10.08 -24.13 -8.68
C LYS A 65 9.05 -23.13 -9.21
N GLN A 66 8.68 -23.23 -10.50
CA GLN A 66 7.59 -22.41 -11.02
C GLN A 66 6.23 -22.75 -10.37
N ALA A 67 5.94 -24.04 -10.15
CA ALA A 67 4.74 -24.46 -9.45
C ALA A 67 4.70 -23.86 -8.03
N ARG A 68 5.81 -23.96 -7.29
CA ARG A 68 5.92 -23.37 -5.95
C ARG A 68 5.79 -21.84 -5.96
N LEU A 69 6.39 -21.18 -6.95
CA LEU A 69 6.28 -19.73 -7.10
C LEU A 69 4.84 -19.28 -7.34
N ARG A 70 4.06 -20.00 -8.16
CA ARG A 70 2.63 -19.74 -8.38
C ARG A 70 1.81 -19.83 -7.08
N GLU A 71 2.09 -20.83 -6.25
CA GLU A 71 1.44 -20.95 -4.93
C GLU A 71 1.74 -19.72 -4.05
N ILE A 72 3.01 -19.31 -4.00
CA ILE A 72 3.46 -18.14 -3.24
C ILE A 72 2.79 -16.87 -3.77
N ASN A 73 2.76 -16.64 -5.08
CA ASN A 73 2.14 -15.47 -5.69
C ASN A 73 0.65 -15.38 -5.38
N LYS A 74 -0.04 -16.53 -5.47
CA LYS A 74 -1.46 -16.64 -5.11
C LYS A 74 -1.72 -16.27 -3.64
N GLU A 75 -0.90 -16.78 -2.72
CA GLU A 75 -1.00 -16.45 -1.30
C GLU A 75 -0.70 -14.97 -1.04
N LEU A 76 0.39 -14.44 -1.60
CA LEU A 76 0.77 -13.03 -1.49
C LEU A 76 -0.30 -12.09 -2.03
N SER A 77 -1.00 -12.46 -3.12
CA SER A 77 -2.07 -11.64 -3.67
C SER A 77 -3.22 -11.41 -2.68
N THR A 78 -3.56 -12.43 -1.89
CA THR A 78 -4.60 -12.35 -0.85
C THR A 78 -4.09 -11.65 0.40
N LEU A 79 -2.88 -11.99 0.86
CA LEU A 79 -2.26 -11.38 2.03
C LEU A 79 -2.06 -9.87 1.86
N GLY A 80 -1.66 -9.42 0.67
CA GLY A 80 -1.50 -8.00 0.37
C GLY A 80 -2.80 -7.19 0.52
N ILE A 81 -3.93 -7.78 0.11
CA ILE A 81 -5.25 -7.15 0.30
C ILE A 81 -5.65 -7.14 1.78
N THR A 82 -5.44 -8.25 2.47
CA THR A 82 -5.73 -8.35 3.91
C THR A 82 -4.93 -7.33 4.70
N PHE A 83 -3.62 -7.24 4.43
CA PHE A 83 -2.74 -6.25 5.03
C PHE A 83 -3.27 -4.81 4.82
N SER A 84 -3.60 -4.49 3.58
CA SER A 84 -4.09 -3.15 3.23
C SER A 84 -5.43 -2.82 3.91
N ASN A 85 -6.34 -3.80 3.98
CA ASN A 85 -7.62 -3.65 4.66
C ASN A 85 -7.46 -3.45 6.16
N ASN A 86 -6.54 -4.17 6.82
CA ASN A 86 -6.25 -4.01 8.24
C ASN A 86 -5.74 -2.59 8.54
N ILE A 87 -4.78 -2.10 7.74
CA ILE A 87 -4.31 -0.71 7.85
C ILE A 87 -5.45 0.30 7.64
N LEU A 88 -6.31 0.07 6.64
CA LEU A 88 -7.44 0.95 6.35
C LEU A 88 -8.47 0.96 7.49
N ASN A 89 -8.78 -0.21 8.05
CA ASN A 89 -9.72 -0.34 9.15
C ASN A 89 -9.25 0.44 10.38
N GLU A 90 -7.98 0.32 10.75
CA GLU A 90 -7.41 1.09 11.87
C GLU A 90 -7.37 2.59 11.58
N ASN A 91 -7.03 2.95 10.34
CA ASN A 91 -7.04 4.35 9.93
C ASN A 91 -8.43 4.98 10.08
N ASN A 92 -9.49 4.23 9.72
CA ASN A 92 -10.88 4.69 9.82
C ASN A 92 -11.43 4.63 11.25
N ALA A 93 -10.93 3.72 12.08
CA ALA A 93 -11.41 3.54 13.45
C ALA A 93 -10.81 4.55 14.44
N PHE A 94 -9.64 5.10 14.13
CA PHE A 94 -8.98 6.02 15.05
C PHE A 94 -9.68 7.37 15.11
N GLN A 95 -10.00 7.80 16.33
CA GLN A 95 -10.60 9.09 16.64
C GLN A 95 -9.87 9.73 17.82
N LEU A 96 -9.35 10.92 17.63
CA LEU A 96 -8.77 11.75 18.66
C LEU A 96 -9.69 12.94 18.93
N PHE A 97 -10.52 12.81 19.96
CA PHE A 97 -11.32 13.94 20.44
C PHE A 97 -10.48 14.83 21.36
N VAL A 98 -10.53 16.13 21.12
CA VAL A 98 -9.98 17.17 21.97
C VAL A 98 -11.14 17.93 22.58
N ASP A 99 -11.16 18.06 23.91
CA ASP A 99 -12.25 18.69 24.66
C ASP A 99 -11.93 20.12 25.09
N LYS A 100 -10.62 20.46 25.20
CA LYS A 100 -10.16 21.74 25.71
C LYS A 100 -9.63 22.61 24.60
N LYS A 101 -10.06 23.87 24.55
CA LYS A 101 -9.61 24.84 23.55
C LYS A 101 -8.11 25.12 23.64
N GLU A 102 -7.55 25.06 24.83
CA GLU A 102 -6.12 25.27 25.09
C GLU A 102 -5.23 24.24 24.39
N ASP A 103 -5.75 23.01 24.21
CA ASP A 103 -5.07 21.91 23.54
C ASP A 103 -4.99 22.06 22.02
N LEU A 104 -5.70 23.07 21.47
CA LEU A 104 -5.66 23.43 20.04
C LEU A 104 -4.57 24.47 19.72
N ALA A 105 -3.78 24.90 20.71
CA ALA A 105 -2.73 25.90 20.50
C ALA A 105 -1.81 25.49 19.33
N GLY A 106 -1.50 26.47 18.48
CA GLY A 106 -0.72 26.29 17.25
C GLY A 106 -1.49 25.83 16.01
N LEU A 107 -2.68 25.24 16.18
CA LEU A 107 -3.49 24.80 15.04
C LEU A 107 -4.14 25.98 14.29
N PRO A 108 -4.11 26.01 12.95
CA PRO A 108 -4.78 27.03 12.17
C PRO A 108 -6.30 27.04 12.41
N GLU A 109 -6.92 28.23 12.38
CA GLU A 109 -8.36 28.40 12.66
C GLU A 109 -9.23 27.56 11.70
N TRP A 110 -8.95 27.59 10.41
CA TRP A 110 -9.68 26.77 9.41
C TRP A 110 -9.66 25.28 9.74
N PHE A 111 -8.54 24.79 10.29
CA PHE A 111 -8.38 23.39 10.65
C PHE A 111 -9.17 23.04 11.92
N CYS A 112 -9.21 23.94 12.90
CA CYS A 112 -10.06 23.80 14.10
C CYS A 112 -11.54 23.82 13.73
N GLN A 113 -11.97 24.68 12.80
CA GLN A 113 -13.35 24.72 12.31
C GLN A 113 -13.76 23.39 11.65
N SER A 114 -12.92 22.86 10.75
CA SER A 114 -13.18 21.56 10.14
C SER A 114 -13.25 20.42 11.17
N ALA A 115 -12.34 20.41 12.15
CA ALA A 115 -12.35 19.41 13.22
C ALA A 115 -13.58 19.50 14.13
N ALA A 116 -14.12 20.71 14.35
CA ALA A 116 -15.36 20.91 15.09
C ALA A 116 -16.59 20.37 14.34
N GLU A 117 -16.66 20.59 13.02
CA GLU A 117 -17.75 20.05 12.20
C GLU A 117 -17.67 18.51 12.13
N GLU A 118 -16.47 17.93 12.01
CA GLU A 118 -16.27 16.48 12.07
C GLU A 118 -16.72 15.90 13.43
N ALA A 119 -16.37 16.55 14.53
CA ALA A 119 -16.80 16.14 15.87
C ALA A 119 -18.33 16.19 16.02
N LYS A 120 -18.97 17.25 15.51
CA LYS A 120 -20.42 17.40 15.49
C LYS A 120 -21.08 16.30 14.67
N ALA A 121 -20.55 15.97 13.49
CA ALA A 121 -21.03 14.88 12.64
C ALA A 121 -20.87 13.50 13.33
N ALA A 122 -19.84 13.34 14.16
CA ALA A 122 -19.62 12.15 14.98
C ALA A 122 -20.44 12.12 16.28
N GLY A 123 -21.40 13.06 16.47
CA GLY A 123 -22.27 13.11 17.66
C GLY A 123 -21.63 13.69 18.92
N GLN A 124 -20.51 14.42 18.77
CA GLN A 124 -19.76 15.04 19.88
C GLN A 124 -19.65 16.57 19.69
N PRO A 125 -20.78 17.31 19.67
CA PRO A 125 -20.74 18.75 19.51
C PRO A 125 -19.98 19.41 20.68
N GLY A 126 -19.24 20.47 20.38
CA GLY A 126 -18.41 21.19 21.36
C GLY A 126 -17.01 20.62 21.55
N LYS A 127 -16.64 19.57 20.82
CA LYS A 127 -15.30 19.00 20.74
C LYS A 127 -14.67 19.21 19.37
N TRP A 128 -13.44 18.76 19.21
CA TRP A 128 -12.71 18.72 17.94
C TRP A 128 -12.25 17.30 17.67
N LEU A 129 -12.54 16.78 16.48
CA LEU A 129 -12.16 15.44 16.06
C LEU A 129 -11.00 15.50 15.08
N PHE A 130 -9.93 14.77 15.40
CA PHE A 130 -8.79 14.53 14.53
C PHE A 130 -8.65 13.04 14.23
N THR A 131 -8.27 12.71 12.99
CA THR A 131 -8.18 11.34 12.49
C THR A 131 -6.79 11.02 11.93
N LEU A 132 -6.53 9.76 11.56
CA LEU A 132 -5.25 9.37 10.93
C LEU A 132 -5.19 9.67 9.43
N HIS A 133 -6.28 10.16 8.82
CA HIS A 133 -6.26 10.57 7.42
C HIS A 133 -5.27 11.73 7.22
N ASN A 134 -4.60 11.74 6.05
CA ASN A 134 -3.53 12.71 5.79
C ASN A 134 -3.97 14.17 5.96
N ALA A 135 -5.19 14.52 5.55
CA ALA A 135 -5.74 15.86 5.69
C ALA A 135 -5.88 16.31 7.16
N SER A 136 -6.08 15.37 8.09
CA SER A 136 -6.19 15.64 9.52
C SER A 136 -4.84 15.46 10.23
N ARG A 137 -4.17 14.33 10.02
CA ARG A 137 -2.94 13.98 10.73
C ARG A 137 -1.76 14.91 10.42
N LEU A 138 -1.53 15.24 9.15
CA LEU A 138 -0.34 16.01 8.78
C LEU A 138 -0.37 17.43 9.36
N PRO A 139 -1.45 18.23 9.20
CA PRO A 139 -1.52 19.54 9.84
C PRO A 139 -1.47 19.46 11.37
N PHE A 140 -2.11 18.44 11.97
CA PHE A 140 -2.07 18.26 13.42
C PHE A 140 -0.62 18.07 13.92
N LEU A 141 0.14 17.17 13.30
CA LEU A 141 1.54 16.93 13.67
C LEU A 141 2.45 18.13 13.40
N GLN A 142 2.12 18.92 12.39
CA GLN A 142 2.91 20.08 11.98
C GLN A 142 2.71 21.29 12.89
N TYR A 143 1.46 21.56 13.30
CA TYR A 143 1.09 22.83 13.92
C TYR A 143 0.71 22.71 15.40
N ALA A 144 0.16 21.59 15.89
CA ALA A 144 -0.26 21.47 17.28
C ALA A 144 0.92 21.69 18.23
N GLU A 145 0.79 22.57 19.20
CA GLU A 145 1.78 22.79 20.24
C GLU A 145 1.74 21.70 21.32
N ASN A 146 0.57 21.08 21.56
CA ASN A 146 0.42 20.01 22.54
C ASN A 146 1.19 18.74 22.14
N ARG A 147 2.40 18.59 22.70
CA ARG A 147 3.29 17.45 22.40
C ARG A 147 2.69 16.07 22.76
N PRO A 148 2.04 15.88 23.92
CA PRO A 148 1.36 14.63 24.25
C PRO A 148 0.32 14.20 23.21
N LEU A 149 -0.48 15.12 22.68
CA LEU A 149 -1.47 14.81 21.65
C LEU A 149 -0.80 14.48 20.30
N ARG A 150 0.29 15.18 19.92
CA ARG A 150 1.10 14.79 18.75
C ARG A 150 1.69 13.41 18.91
N GLU A 151 2.21 13.07 20.08
CA GLU A 151 2.77 11.74 20.36
C GLU A 151 1.69 10.66 20.23
N LYS A 152 0.49 10.90 20.77
CA LYS A 152 -0.65 9.97 20.63
C LYS A 152 -1.01 9.76 19.16
N MET A 153 -1.13 10.82 18.38
CA MET A 153 -1.41 10.78 16.94
C MET A 153 -0.32 10.02 16.18
N TYR A 154 0.94 10.31 16.45
CA TYR A 154 2.09 9.67 15.81
C TYR A 154 2.16 8.19 16.12
N LYS A 155 2.06 7.80 17.41
CA LYS A 155 2.08 6.39 17.82
C LYS A 155 0.92 5.61 17.22
N ALA A 156 -0.27 6.17 17.17
CA ALA A 156 -1.42 5.54 16.52
C ALA A 156 -1.15 5.30 15.03
N TYR A 157 -0.51 6.25 14.35
CA TYR A 157 -0.20 6.12 12.93
C TYR A 157 0.86 5.06 12.63
N ILE A 158 1.98 5.03 13.39
CA ILE A 158 3.09 4.10 13.11
C ILE A 158 2.77 2.66 13.55
N ASN A 159 1.84 2.46 14.48
CA ASN A 159 1.46 1.14 14.98
C ASN A 159 0.26 0.53 14.24
N ARG A 160 -0.21 1.14 13.16
CA ARG A 160 -1.31 0.56 12.39
C ARG A 160 -0.96 -0.83 11.88
N GLY A 161 -1.87 -1.78 12.07
CA GLY A 161 -1.65 -3.18 11.74
C GLY A 161 -0.68 -3.91 12.69
N ASN A 162 -0.42 -3.36 13.88
CA ASN A 162 0.51 -3.90 14.87
C ASN A 162 0.03 -3.62 16.31
N ASN A 163 -1.26 -3.74 16.57
CA ASN A 163 -1.88 -3.45 17.87
C ASN A 163 -2.34 -4.71 18.63
N ASN A 164 -2.00 -5.91 18.16
CA ASN A 164 -2.43 -7.21 18.71
C ASN A 164 -3.97 -7.31 18.79
N ASP A 165 -4.66 -6.80 17.79
CA ASP A 165 -6.10 -6.87 17.64
C ASP A 165 -6.51 -7.59 16.33
N LYS A 166 -7.81 -7.51 15.97
CA LYS A 166 -8.34 -8.14 14.74
C LYS A 166 -7.75 -7.61 13.42
N ASN A 167 -7.06 -6.48 13.46
CA ASN A 167 -6.42 -5.84 12.31
C ASN A 167 -4.89 -6.03 12.34
N ASP A 168 -4.37 -6.89 13.20
CA ASP A 168 -2.93 -7.16 13.29
C ASP A 168 -2.42 -7.87 12.04
N ASN A 169 -1.26 -7.45 11.55
CA ASN A 169 -0.61 -7.97 10.34
C ASN A 169 0.62 -8.87 10.64
N LYS A 170 0.79 -9.26 11.91
CA LYS A 170 1.87 -10.19 12.33
C LYS A 170 1.52 -11.63 12.04
#